data_cc4d51526c321cc54569941cb43b02cc
#
_entry.id   cc4d51526c321cc54569941cb43b02cc
#
_cell.length_a   1.000
_cell.length_b   1.000
_cell.length_c   1.000
_cell.angle_alpha   90.00
_cell.angle_beta   90.00
_cell.angle_gamma   90.00
#
_symmetry.space_group_name_H-M   'P 1'
#
loop_
_entity.id
_entity.type
_entity.pdbx_description
1 polymer ?
#
loop_
_entity_poly.entity_id
_entity_poly.type
_entity_poly.pdbx_seq_one_letter_code
_entity_poly.pdbx_strand_id
1 'polypeptide(L)'
;MAALRAAQHALQRGEDVLIFPEGTRVRTDDQPVEVHGGFALIAQMGKAPVSPMAVCGFRDITPASKRSVRPKKCWMRAGDSVLLEDAPEGMKRRERTQWVEDESIRRMYAIRDALRAEHPGRF
;
A
#
# COMPACT_ATOMS: atom_id res chain seq x y z
N MET A 1 -11.11 -3.20 -15.87
CA MET A 1 -12.09 -4.26 -15.52
C MET A 1 -11.46 -5.65 -15.45
N ALA A 2 -10.61 -6.04 -16.40
CA ALA A 2 -9.94 -7.36 -16.39
C ALA A 2 -9.03 -7.56 -15.17
N ALA A 3 -8.24 -6.56 -14.79
CA ALA A 3 -7.37 -6.62 -13.62
C ALA A 3 -8.13 -6.79 -12.30
N LEU A 4 -9.27 -6.12 -12.15
CA LEU A 4 -10.13 -6.25 -10.96
C LEU A 4 -10.67 -7.67 -10.80
N ARG A 5 -11.13 -8.26 -11.90
CA ARG A 5 -11.63 -9.66 -11.91
C ARG A 5 -10.51 -10.67 -11.61
N ALA A 6 -9.34 -10.46 -12.19
CA ALA A 6 -8.18 -11.33 -11.93
C ALA A 6 -7.78 -11.30 -10.45
N ALA A 7 -7.72 -10.11 -9.85
CA ALA A 7 -7.44 -9.94 -8.43
C ALA A 7 -8.52 -10.58 -7.55
N GLN A 8 -9.81 -10.38 -7.88
CA GLN A 8 -10.92 -11.02 -7.16
C GLN A 8 -10.81 -12.55 -7.20
N HIS A 9 -10.54 -13.12 -8.37
CA HIS A 9 -10.39 -14.58 -8.52
C HIS A 9 -9.20 -15.11 -7.74
N ALA A 10 -8.08 -14.38 -7.70
CA ALA A 10 -6.92 -14.75 -6.88
C ALA A 10 -7.30 -14.83 -5.39
N LEU A 11 -7.95 -13.80 -4.87
CA LEU A 11 -8.42 -13.77 -3.48
C LEU A 11 -9.42 -14.91 -3.18
N GLN A 12 -10.32 -15.22 -4.11
CA GLN A 12 -11.28 -16.33 -3.96
C GLN A 12 -10.61 -17.71 -3.93
N ARG A 13 -9.43 -17.84 -4.55
CA ARG A 13 -8.61 -19.07 -4.47
C ARG A 13 -7.75 -19.14 -3.20
N GLY A 14 -7.82 -18.13 -2.32
CA GLY A 14 -7.00 -18.04 -1.12
C GLY A 14 -5.58 -17.53 -1.37
N GLU A 15 -5.35 -16.89 -2.51
CA GLU A 15 -4.06 -16.26 -2.86
C GLU A 15 -4.02 -14.82 -2.32
N ASP A 16 -2.83 -14.32 -2.08
CA ASP A 16 -2.61 -12.91 -1.72
C ASP A 16 -2.41 -12.05 -2.98
N VAL A 17 -2.86 -10.81 -2.92
CA VAL A 17 -2.69 -9.82 -3.99
C VAL A 17 -1.90 -8.64 -3.46
N LEU A 18 -0.72 -8.40 -4.04
CA LEU A 18 0.11 -7.25 -3.73
C LEU A 18 -0.22 -6.09 -4.68
N ILE A 19 -0.48 -4.93 -4.11
CA ILE A 19 -0.81 -3.72 -4.86
C ILE A 19 0.07 -2.56 -4.40
N PHE A 20 0.59 -1.80 -5.36
CA PHE A 20 1.28 -0.53 -5.12
C PHE A 20 0.32 0.61 -5.45
N PRO A 21 -0.38 1.19 -4.47
CA PRO A 21 -1.44 2.17 -4.75
C PRO A 21 -0.91 3.49 -5.31
N GLU A 22 0.38 3.76 -5.16
CA GLU A 22 1.03 4.92 -5.74
C GLU A 22 1.19 4.83 -7.28
N GLY A 23 0.99 3.64 -7.87
CA GLY A 23 1.00 3.41 -9.32
C GLY A 23 2.34 3.66 -10.01
N THR A 24 3.31 4.18 -9.30
CA THR A 24 4.64 4.53 -9.82
C THR A 24 5.70 4.37 -8.74
N ARG A 25 6.95 4.31 -9.15
CA ARG A 25 8.08 4.32 -8.22
C ARG A 25 8.33 5.76 -7.75
N VAL A 26 8.16 6.03 -6.47
CA VAL A 26 8.45 7.33 -5.86
C VAL A 26 9.96 7.44 -5.62
N ARG A 27 10.63 8.33 -6.34
CA ARG A 27 12.10 8.49 -6.32
C ARG A 27 12.57 9.63 -5.43
N THR A 28 11.73 10.67 -5.28
CA THR A 28 12.01 11.86 -4.47
C THR A 28 10.79 12.24 -3.66
N ASP A 29 10.94 13.01 -2.60
CA ASP A 29 9.83 13.40 -1.74
C ASP A 29 8.95 14.50 -2.34
N ASP A 30 9.48 15.26 -3.28
CA ASP A 30 8.77 16.28 -4.05
C ASP A 30 8.07 15.74 -5.30
N GLN A 31 8.26 14.46 -5.63
CA GLN A 31 7.59 13.83 -6.76
C GLN A 31 6.07 13.79 -6.50
N PRO A 32 5.26 14.34 -7.41
CA PRO A 32 3.81 14.24 -7.27
C PRO A 32 3.36 12.79 -7.40
N VAL A 33 2.57 12.34 -6.44
CA VAL A 33 2.05 10.97 -6.39
C VAL A 33 0.53 11.02 -6.25
N GLU A 34 -0.15 10.38 -7.18
CA GLU A 34 -1.59 10.12 -7.09
C GLU A 34 -1.79 8.71 -6.52
N VAL A 35 -2.46 8.64 -5.37
CA VAL A 35 -2.76 7.35 -4.74
C VAL A 35 -4.09 6.81 -5.27
N HIS A 36 -4.05 5.60 -5.84
CA HIS A 36 -5.20 4.95 -6.45
C HIS A 36 -5.90 4.01 -5.47
N GLY A 37 -7.18 4.28 -5.20
CA GLY A 37 -7.98 3.57 -4.19
C GLY A 37 -8.63 2.25 -4.63
N GLY A 38 -8.43 1.80 -5.85
CA GLY A 38 -9.06 0.59 -6.38
C GLY A 38 -8.82 -0.69 -5.56
N PHE A 39 -7.78 -0.73 -4.74
CA PHE A 39 -7.47 -1.86 -3.86
C PHE A 39 -8.56 -2.13 -2.81
N ALA A 40 -9.23 -1.09 -2.31
CA ALA A 40 -10.30 -1.26 -1.33
C ALA A 40 -11.53 -1.95 -1.96
N LEU A 41 -11.83 -1.63 -3.20
CA LEU A 41 -12.88 -2.32 -3.96
C LEU A 41 -12.52 -3.79 -4.21
N ILE A 42 -11.27 -4.08 -4.57
CA ILE A 42 -10.79 -5.46 -4.74
C ILE A 42 -10.94 -6.25 -3.44
N ALA A 43 -10.50 -5.67 -2.32
CA ALA A 43 -10.64 -6.29 -1.00
C ALA A 43 -12.10 -6.56 -0.63
N GLN A 44 -13.00 -5.61 -0.91
CA GLN A 44 -14.43 -5.77 -0.68
C GLN A 44 -15.02 -6.91 -1.53
N MET A 45 -14.69 -6.94 -2.81
CA MET A 45 -15.17 -7.99 -3.74
C MET A 45 -14.63 -9.37 -3.37
N GLY A 46 -13.39 -9.45 -2.91
CA GLY A 46 -12.75 -10.69 -2.48
C GLY A 46 -13.00 -11.06 -1.02
N LYS A 47 -13.70 -10.22 -0.26
CA LYS A 47 -13.92 -10.38 1.19
C LYS A 47 -12.60 -10.57 1.95
N ALA A 48 -11.59 -9.83 1.57
CA ALA A 48 -10.24 -9.91 2.11
C ALA A 48 -9.89 -8.68 2.95
N PRO A 49 -9.06 -8.83 4.00
CA PRO A 49 -8.50 -7.69 4.72
C PRO A 49 -7.47 -6.96 3.84
N VAL A 50 -7.22 -5.68 4.15
CA VAL A 50 -6.14 -4.90 3.56
C VAL A 50 -5.02 -4.80 4.59
N SER A 51 -3.83 -5.32 4.27
CA SER A 51 -2.63 -5.16 5.09
C SER A 51 -1.79 -4.00 4.57
N PRO A 52 -1.77 -2.85 5.26
CA PRO A 52 -0.91 -1.75 4.87
C PRO A 52 0.56 -2.12 5.12
N MET A 53 1.41 -1.83 4.14
CA MET A 53 2.84 -2.11 4.21
C MET A 53 3.62 -0.90 3.70
N ALA A 54 4.81 -0.71 4.22
CA ALA A 54 5.74 0.29 3.72
C ALA A 54 7.16 -0.25 3.67
N VAL A 55 7.96 0.37 2.82
CA VAL A 55 9.37 0.04 2.60
C VAL A 55 10.26 1.26 2.84
N CYS A 56 11.50 1.02 3.24
CA CYS A 56 12.50 2.05 3.46
C CYS A 56 13.87 1.56 2.98
N GLY A 57 14.65 2.46 2.39
CA GLY A 57 15.99 2.15 1.87
C GLY A 57 16.02 1.65 0.43
N PHE A 58 14.87 1.49 -0.22
CA PHE A 58 14.79 0.97 -1.59
C PHE A 58 15.28 1.98 -2.64
N ARG A 59 15.15 3.28 -2.39
CA ARG A 59 15.65 4.32 -3.30
C ARG A 59 17.17 4.28 -3.47
N ASP A 60 17.88 3.80 -2.45
CA ASP A 60 19.34 3.71 -2.46
C ASP A 60 19.85 2.56 -3.32
N ILE A 61 19.02 1.55 -3.59
CA ILE A 61 19.38 0.40 -4.42
C ILE A 61 19.53 0.82 -5.88
N THR A 62 18.60 1.64 -6.37
CA THR A 62 18.62 2.19 -7.74
C THR A 62 18.44 3.69 -7.70
N PRO A 63 19.50 4.45 -7.35
CA PRO A 63 19.40 5.92 -7.30
C PRO A 63 19.00 6.49 -8.65
N ALA A 64 18.19 7.55 -8.65
CA ALA A 64 17.72 8.21 -9.87
C ALA A 64 18.85 8.72 -10.76
N SER A 65 19.99 9.05 -10.16
CA SER A 65 21.17 9.59 -10.85
C SER A 65 22.10 8.53 -11.46
N LYS A 66 21.86 7.23 -11.22
CA LYS A 66 22.79 6.16 -11.64
C LYS A 66 22.04 4.95 -12.19
N ARG A 67 22.54 4.39 -13.29
CA ARG A 67 22.03 3.16 -13.90
C ARG A 67 22.52 1.87 -13.20
N SER A 68 23.13 1.98 -12.02
CA SER A 68 23.70 0.83 -11.31
C SER A 68 22.82 0.40 -10.15
N VAL A 69 22.66 -0.91 -9.98
CA VAL A 69 22.05 -1.52 -8.79
C VAL A 69 23.13 -1.62 -7.72
N ARG A 70 22.83 -1.14 -6.52
CA ARG A 70 23.75 -1.21 -5.37
C ARG A 70 23.12 -2.07 -4.27
N PRO A 71 23.81 -3.09 -3.78
CA PRO A 71 23.34 -3.84 -2.63
C PRO A 71 23.32 -2.93 -1.39
N LYS A 72 22.13 -2.63 -0.91
CA LYS A 72 21.89 -1.81 0.29
C LYS A 72 20.87 -2.49 1.18
N LYS A 73 21.00 -2.28 2.48
CA LYS A 73 20.03 -2.77 3.43
C LYS A 73 18.70 -2.02 3.27
N CYS A 74 17.63 -2.78 3.22
CA CYS A 74 16.25 -2.29 3.10
C CYS A 74 15.41 -2.84 4.25
N TRP A 75 14.34 -2.15 4.54
CA TRP A 75 13.37 -2.55 5.57
C TRP A 75 11.99 -2.55 4.95
N MET A 76 11.19 -3.50 5.39
CA MET A 76 9.79 -3.60 5.06
C MET A 76 9.01 -3.91 6.33
N ARG A 77 7.87 -3.26 6.50
CA ARG A 77 6.99 -3.47 7.65
C ARG A 77 5.55 -3.49 7.22
N ALA A 78 4.80 -4.47 7.72
CA ALA A 78 3.35 -4.52 7.65
C ALA A 78 2.74 -3.98 8.94
N GLY A 79 1.60 -3.32 8.83
CA GLY A 79 0.79 -2.89 9.95
C GLY A 79 -0.43 -3.78 10.14
N ASP A 80 -1.26 -3.42 11.12
CA ASP A 80 -2.51 -4.12 11.38
C ASP A 80 -3.45 -4.03 10.18
N SER A 81 -4.11 -5.15 9.88
CA SER A 81 -5.04 -5.24 8.77
C SER A 81 -6.28 -4.36 9.00
N VAL A 82 -6.77 -3.79 7.92
CA VAL A 82 -8.00 -2.99 7.87
C VAL A 82 -9.11 -3.83 7.27
N LEU A 83 -10.21 -3.96 7.99
CA LEU A 83 -11.39 -4.72 7.59
C LEU A 83 -12.56 -3.78 7.32
N LEU A 84 -13.50 -4.21 6.48
CA LEU A 84 -14.75 -3.46 6.25
C LEU A 84 -15.58 -3.29 7.52
N GLU A 85 -15.58 -4.31 8.38
CA GLU A 85 -16.27 -4.29 9.68
C GLU A 85 -15.64 -3.35 10.70
N ASP A 86 -14.40 -2.90 10.49
CA ASP A 86 -13.75 -1.89 11.35
C ASP A 86 -14.28 -0.48 11.10
N ALA A 87 -14.99 -0.28 10.00
CA ALA A 87 -15.59 1.02 9.68
C ALA A 87 -16.65 1.41 10.71
N PRO A 88 -16.80 2.72 11.01
CA PRO A 88 -17.83 3.21 11.93
C PRO A 88 -19.23 2.72 11.55
N GLU A 89 -20.08 2.50 12.55
CA GLU A 89 -21.46 2.12 12.34
C GLU A 89 -22.24 3.18 11.59
N GLY A 90 -23.32 2.78 10.88
CA GLY A 90 -24.19 3.68 10.15
C GLY A 90 -23.70 4.07 8.75
N MET A 91 -22.51 3.65 8.35
CA MET A 91 -21.99 3.88 7.00
C MET A 91 -22.62 2.93 5.98
N LYS A 92 -22.94 3.46 4.81
CA LYS A 92 -23.35 2.68 3.63
C LYS A 92 -22.14 1.92 3.07
N ARG A 93 -22.39 0.91 2.24
CA ARG A 93 -21.36 0.07 1.65
C ARG A 93 -20.25 0.88 0.96
N ARG A 94 -20.62 1.87 0.14
CA ARG A 94 -19.67 2.74 -0.56
C ARG A 94 -18.83 3.57 0.40
N GLU A 95 -19.44 4.08 1.46
CA GLU A 95 -18.76 4.86 2.50
C GLU A 95 -17.76 4.02 3.28
N ARG A 96 -18.11 2.75 3.58
CA ARG A 96 -17.19 1.80 4.22
C ARG A 96 -15.99 1.48 3.35
N THR A 97 -16.19 1.28 2.04
CA THR A 97 -15.09 1.06 1.10
C THR A 97 -14.15 2.27 1.06
N GLN A 98 -14.70 3.48 1.02
CA GLN A 98 -13.90 4.70 1.08
C GLN A 98 -13.14 4.83 2.40
N TRP A 99 -13.77 4.46 3.51
CA TRP A 99 -13.13 4.47 4.82
C TRP A 99 -11.95 3.48 4.87
N VAL A 100 -12.10 2.27 4.35
CA VAL A 100 -11.02 1.27 4.27
C VAL A 100 -9.87 1.80 3.42
N GLU A 101 -10.17 2.46 2.29
CA GLU A 101 -9.16 3.11 1.46
C GLU A 101 -8.39 4.16 2.23
N ASP A 102 -9.06 5.13 2.82
CA ASP A 102 -8.46 6.25 3.54
C ASP A 102 -7.64 5.77 4.75
N GLU A 103 -8.18 4.84 5.52
CA GLU A 103 -7.51 4.29 6.70
C GLU A 103 -6.28 3.48 6.34
N SER A 104 -6.35 2.68 5.28
CA SER A 104 -5.21 1.89 4.78
C SER A 104 -4.07 2.79 4.30
N ILE A 105 -4.39 3.84 3.56
CA ILE A 105 -3.41 4.82 3.09
C ILE A 105 -2.78 5.57 4.27
N ARG A 106 -3.58 5.99 5.23
CA ARG A 106 -3.09 6.65 6.45
C ARG A 106 -2.11 5.78 7.20
N ARG A 107 -2.44 4.49 7.41
CA ARG A 107 -1.57 3.53 8.09
C ARG A 107 -0.30 3.26 7.30
N MET A 108 -0.40 3.12 5.99
CA MET A 108 0.75 2.89 5.10
C MET A 108 1.78 4.02 5.24
N TYR A 109 1.34 5.28 5.19
CA TYR A 109 2.24 6.42 5.34
C TYR A 109 2.77 6.58 6.78
N ALA A 110 1.98 6.24 7.80
CA ALA A 110 2.47 6.23 9.18
C ALA A 110 3.59 5.19 9.39
N ILE A 111 3.46 4.00 8.80
CA ILE A 111 4.52 2.97 8.81
C ILE A 111 5.77 3.47 8.08
N ARG A 112 5.62 4.10 6.92
CA ARG A 112 6.72 4.70 6.17
C ARG A 112 7.48 5.72 7.02
N ASP A 113 6.76 6.63 7.65
CA ASP A 113 7.35 7.70 8.46
C ASP A 113 8.05 7.15 9.70
N ALA A 114 7.49 6.14 10.34
CA ALA A 114 8.13 5.44 11.46
C ALA A 114 9.44 4.75 11.03
N LEU A 115 9.42 4.04 9.90
CA LEU A 115 10.64 3.40 9.36
C LEU A 115 11.73 4.42 9.03
N ARG A 116 11.36 5.56 8.46
CA ARG A 116 12.31 6.64 8.15
C ARG A 116 12.88 7.28 9.41
N ALA A 117 12.09 7.41 10.47
CA ALA A 117 12.54 7.91 11.77
C ALA A 117 13.52 6.95 12.45
N GLU A 118 13.28 5.64 12.33
CA GLU A 118 14.16 4.60 12.87
C GLU A 118 15.47 4.44 12.07
N HIS A 119 15.45 4.84 10.79
CA HIS A 119 16.59 4.71 9.87
C HIS A 119 16.89 6.06 9.20
N PRO A 120 17.44 7.05 9.95
CA PRO A 120 17.70 8.39 9.44
C PRO A 120 18.56 8.39 8.17
N GLY A 121 18.18 9.20 7.18
CA GLY A 121 18.88 9.29 5.90
C GLY A 121 18.60 8.14 4.92
N ARG A 122 17.69 7.23 5.25
CA ARG A 122 17.28 6.12 4.39
C ARG A 122 15.84 6.32 3.90
N PHE A 123 15.60 6.06 2.61
CA PHE A 123 14.31 6.32 1.97
C PHE A 123 13.84 5.17 1.08
#